data_cef6131d0f6c615a5033d9912b07a0f5
#
_entry.id   cef6131d0f6c615a5033d9912b07a0f5
#
_cell.length_a   1.000
_cell.length_b   1.000
_cell.length_c   1.000
_cell.angle_alpha   90.00
_cell.angle_beta   90.00
_cell.angle_gamma   90.00
#
_symmetry.space_group_name_H-M   'P 1'
#
loop_
_entity.id
_entity.type
_entity.pdbx_description
1 polymer ?
#
loop_
_entity_poly.entity_id
_entity_poly.type
_entity_poly.pdbx_seq_one_letter_code
_entity_poly.pdbx_strand_id
1 'polypeptide(L)'
;HTRSTAENLYYLQGKLYQFFSVLARGIEIQQYSNDTKESIHVQEAIAYIKNYYSQKITVEDIANYLALNRSYLYTIFMNSLGISPKDFLTEFRISRGKEQLALTNLSVEEIAVSCGYRNSLAFGKVFKQKVGITPTQYRNDNRKDARERLIRAQNELNEYKKHKTIYVGNIEIE
;
A
#
# COMPACT_ATOMS: atom_id res chain seq x y z
N HIS A 1 2.37 -10.62 24.98
CA HIS A 1 2.82 -11.52 23.90
C HIS A 1 3.17 -10.64 22.68
N THR A 2 4.44 -10.33 22.56
CA THR A 2 5.03 -9.71 21.36
C THR A 2 5.08 -10.78 20.28
N ARG A 3 4.23 -10.64 19.24
CA ARG A 3 4.34 -11.47 18.04
C ARG A 3 5.73 -11.29 17.44
N SER A 4 6.37 -12.38 17.05
CA SER A 4 7.66 -12.39 16.36
C SER A 4 7.65 -11.45 15.16
N THR A 5 8.76 -10.79 14.87
CA THR A 5 8.92 -9.87 13.71
C THR A 5 8.54 -10.57 12.40
N ALA A 6 8.80 -11.88 12.28
CA ALA A 6 8.38 -12.70 11.14
C ALA A 6 6.86 -12.87 11.04
N GLU A 7 6.15 -13.12 12.16
CA GLU A 7 4.69 -13.21 12.17
C GLU A 7 4.02 -11.90 11.79
N ASN A 8 4.59 -10.76 12.20
CA ASN A 8 4.11 -9.43 11.78
C ASN A 8 4.34 -9.21 10.29
N LEU A 9 5.47 -9.67 9.74
CA LEU A 9 5.77 -9.56 8.31
C LEU A 9 4.78 -10.39 7.47
N TYR A 10 4.49 -11.64 7.87
CA TYR A 10 3.52 -12.50 7.18
C TYR A 10 2.08 -11.97 7.31
N TYR A 11 1.71 -11.42 8.47
CA TYR A 11 0.41 -10.78 8.66
C TYR A 11 0.25 -9.54 7.76
N LEU A 12 1.29 -8.69 7.70
CA LEU A 12 1.31 -7.51 6.83
C LEU A 12 1.29 -7.88 5.36
N GLN A 13 2.03 -8.92 5.00
CA GLN A 13 2.06 -9.46 3.63
C GLN A 13 0.69 -10.04 3.24
N GLY A 14 0.04 -10.79 4.14
CA GLY A 14 -1.32 -11.29 3.95
C GLY A 14 -2.35 -10.18 3.77
N LYS A 15 -2.28 -9.11 4.57
CA LYS A 15 -3.13 -7.93 4.44
C LYS A 15 -2.88 -7.16 3.14
N LEU A 16 -1.62 -7.06 2.71
CA LEU A 16 -1.24 -6.45 1.44
C LEU A 16 -1.76 -7.28 0.26
N TYR A 17 -1.62 -8.61 0.30
CA TYR A 17 -2.21 -9.50 -0.71
C TYR A 17 -3.74 -9.42 -0.73
N GLN A 18 -4.38 -9.30 0.42
CA GLN A 18 -5.82 -9.11 0.53
C GLN A 18 -6.24 -7.77 -0.11
N PHE A 19 -5.50 -6.69 0.13
CA PHE A 19 -5.72 -5.38 -0.50
C PHE A 19 -5.49 -5.45 -2.03
N PHE A 20 -4.40 -6.06 -2.47
CA PHE A 20 -4.15 -6.24 -3.90
C PHE A 20 -5.14 -7.20 -4.56
N SER A 21 -5.63 -8.23 -3.85
CA SER A 21 -6.67 -9.11 -4.38
C SER A 21 -7.99 -8.38 -4.57
N VAL A 22 -8.32 -7.44 -3.67
CA VAL A 22 -9.50 -6.56 -3.81
C VAL A 22 -9.31 -5.59 -4.97
N LEU A 23 -8.09 -5.03 -5.15
CA LEU A 23 -7.77 -4.20 -6.31
C LEU A 23 -7.75 -5.00 -7.62
N ALA A 24 -7.21 -6.23 -7.61
CA ALA A 24 -7.18 -7.13 -8.76
C ALA A 24 -8.58 -7.62 -9.13
N ARG A 25 -9.43 -7.96 -8.16
CA ARG A 25 -10.85 -8.24 -8.41
C ARG A 25 -11.57 -7.04 -9.02
N GLY A 26 -11.23 -5.81 -8.59
CA GLY A 26 -11.71 -4.59 -9.24
C GLY A 26 -11.23 -4.44 -10.70
N ILE A 27 -10.11 -5.08 -11.06
CA ILE A 27 -9.57 -5.12 -12.43
C ILE A 27 -10.15 -6.32 -13.20
N GLU A 28 -10.34 -7.48 -12.55
CA GLU A 28 -10.97 -8.67 -13.15
C GLU A 28 -12.47 -8.50 -13.41
N ILE A 29 -13.17 -7.63 -12.67
CA ILE A 29 -14.56 -7.23 -12.94
C ILE A 29 -14.67 -6.57 -14.33
N GLN A 30 -13.58 -6.05 -14.90
CA GLN A 30 -13.55 -5.60 -16.31
C GLN A 30 -13.57 -6.74 -17.35
N GLN A 31 -13.30 -7.99 -16.96
CA GLN A 31 -13.25 -9.13 -17.89
C GLN A 31 -14.44 -10.10 -17.80
N TYR A 32 -15.25 -10.04 -16.74
CA TYR A 32 -16.47 -10.84 -16.64
C TYR A 32 -17.68 -9.92 -16.71
N SER A 33 -18.25 -9.87 -17.90
CA SER A 33 -19.50 -9.20 -18.24
C SER A 33 -20.69 -9.79 -17.48
N ASN A 34 -20.99 -9.22 -16.34
CA ASN A 34 -22.32 -8.98 -15.85
C ASN A 34 -22.27 -7.57 -15.25
N ASP A 35 -22.39 -6.56 -16.11
CA ASP A 35 -22.51 -5.15 -15.74
C ASP A 35 -23.80 -4.93 -14.96
N THR A 36 -23.80 -5.38 -13.72
CA THR A 36 -24.83 -4.94 -12.79
C THR A 36 -24.56 -3.48 -12.49
N LYS A 37 -25.61 -2.67 -12.42
CA LYS A 37 -25.55 -1.26 -12.06
C LYS A 37 -24.75 -1.02 -10.79
N GLU A 38 -24.76 -1.99 -9.86
CA GLU A 38 -23.98 -2.00 -8.61
C GLU A 38 -22.47 -2.07 -8.86
N SER A 39 -22.01 -2.90 -9.79
CA SER A 39 -20.62 -3.02 -10.17
C SER A 39 -20.07 -1.71 -10.75
N ILE A 40 -20.83 -1.04 -11.60
CA ILE A 40 -20.49 0.26 -12.19
C ILE A 40 -20.33 1.31 -11.08
N HIS A 41 -21.30 1.43 -10.17
CA HIS A 41 -21.21 2.39 -9.07
C HIS A 41 -20.03 2.13 -8.13
N VAL A 42 -19.68 0.88 -7.85
CA VAL A 42 -18.49 0.55 -7.05
C VAL A 42 -17.20 0.98 -7.77
N GLN A 43 -17.09 0.74 -9.07
CA GLN A 43 -15.94 1.16 -9.88
C GLN A 43 -15.79 2.69 -9.91
N GLU A 44 -16.90 3.40 -10.12
CA GLU A 44 -16.92 4.87 -10.10
C GLU A 44 -16.54 5.44 -8.74
N ALA A 45 -17.03 4.83 -7.64
CA ALA A 45 -16.64 5.22 -6.29
C ALA A 45 -15.14 5.01 -6.05
N ILE A 46 -14.58 3.87 -6.49
CA ILE A 46 -13.14 3.59 -6.41
C ILE A 46 -12.34 4.62 -7.22
N ALA A 47 -12.79 4.94 -8.43
CA ALA A 47 -12.16 5.96 -9.27
C ALA A 47 -12.19 7.34 -8.59
N TYR A 48 -13.32 7.73 -8.00
CA TYR A 48 -13.44 8.95 -7.22
C TYR A 48 -12.45 8.97 -6.06
N ILE A 49 -12.37 7.89 -5.27
CA ILE A 49 -11.42 7.78 -4.17
C ILE A 49 -9.99 7.93 -4.66
N LYS A 50 -9.60 7.23 -5.72
CA LYS A 50 -8.25 7.30 -6.31
C LYS A 50 -7.85 8.71 -6.74
N ASN A 51 -8.81 9.48 -7.27
CA ASN A 51 -8.56 10.83 -7.75
C ASN A 51 -8.55 11.89 -6.63
N TYR A 52 -9.31 11.66 -5.57
CA TYR A 52 -9.58 12.69 -4.56
C TYR A 52 -9.15 12.32 -3.14
N TYR A 53 -8.50 11.17 -2.90
CA TYR A 53 -8.11 10.70 -1.56
C TYR A 53 -7.27 11.70 -0.77
N SER A 54 -6.43 12.50 -1.45
CA SER A 54 -5.58 13.53 -0.83
C SER A 54 -6.37 14.73 -0.29
N GLN A 55 -7.60 14.90 -0.75
CA GLN A 55 -8.51 15.92 -0.25
C GLN A 55 -9.26 15.40 0.98
N LYS A 56 -9.93 16.31 1.71
CA LYS A 56 -10.74 15.96 2.90
C LYS A 56 -12.08 15.34 2.52
N ILE A 57 -12.10 14.40 1.54
CA ILE A 57 -13.34 13.73 1.16
C ILE A 57 -13.85 12.81 2.26
N THR A 58 -15.17 12.70 2.32
CA THR A 58 -15.94 11.82 3.20
C THR A 58 -16.72 10.79 2.39
N VAL A 59 -17.32 9.80 3.06
CA VAL A 59 -18.25 8.85 2.41
C VAL A 59 -19.48 9.54 1.85
N GLU A 60 -19.90 10.65 2.46
CA GLU A 60 -21.02 11.47 1.99
C GLU A 60 -20.69 12.13 0.63
N ASP A 61 -19.46 12.65 0.49
CA ASP A 61 -19.01 13.24 -0.78
C ASP A 61 -18.98 12.21 -1.91
N ILE A 62 -18.57 10.96 -1.61
CA ILE A 62 -18.58 9.87 -2.58
C ILE A 62 -20.03 9.52 -3.00
N ALA A 63 -20.93 9.41 -2.02
CA ALA A 63 -22.33 9.10 -2.28
C ALA A 63 -23.01 10.20 -3.11
N ASN A 64 -22.77 11.47 -2.76
CA ASN A 64 -23.31 12.62 -3.48
C ASN A 64 -22.79 12.69 -4.93
N TYR A 65 -21.49 12.42 -5.14
CA TYR A 65 -20.90 12.38 -6.49
C TYR A 65 -21.60 11.36 -7.39
N LEU A 66 -21.98 10.20 -6.82
CA LEU A 66 -22.65 9.12 -7.56
C LEU A 66 -24.19 9.27 -7.59
N ALA A 67 -24.74 10.33 -7.01
CA ALA A 67 -26.18 10.49 -6.81
C ALA A 67 -26.83 9.30 -6.07
N LEU A 68 -26.08 8.69 -5.12
CA LEU A 68 -26.54 7.58 -4.29
C LEU A 68 -26.78 8.04 -2.86
N ASN A 69 -27.64 7.31 -2.14
CA ASN A 69 -27.68 7.46 -0.69
C ASN A 69 -26.53 6.65 -0.04
N ARG A 70 -26.08 7.12 1.12
CA ARG A 70 -24.95 6.53 1.86
C ARG A 70 -25.17 5.06 2.23
N SER A 71 -26.41 4.68 2.56
CA SER A 71 -26.72 3.29 2.95
C SER A 71 -26.60 2.35 1.76
N TYR A 72 -27.04 2.77 0.58
CA TYR A 72 -26.91 1.97 -0.63
C TYR A 72 -25.44 1.84 -1.05
N LEU A 73 -24.66 2.94 -1.00
CA LEU A 73 -23.23 2.89 -1.23
C LEU A 73 -22.52 1.90 -0.27
N TYR A 74 -22.88 1.90 1.00
CA TYR A 74 -22.38 0.93 1.97
C TYR A 74 -22.71 -0.51 1.57
N THR A 75 -23.97 -0.77 1.21
CA THR A 75 -24.45 -2.10 0.83
C THR A 75 -23.70 -2.66 -0.38
N ILE A 76 -23.56 -1.88 -1.47
CA ILE A 76 -22.87 -2.33 -2.67
C ILE A 76 -21.37 -2.56 -2.44
N PHE A 77 -20.70 -1.74 -1.58
CA PHE A 77 -19.32 -1.96 -1.18
C PHE A 77 -19.16 -3.25 -0.38
N MET A 78 -20.02 -3.49 0.60
CA MET A 78 -19.99 -4.71 1.40
C MET A 78 -20.22 -5.96 0.55
N ASN A 79 -21.20 -5.92 -0.37
CA ASN A 79 -21.49 -7.03 -1.25
C ASN A 79 -20.37 -7.33 -2.24
N SER A 80 -19.79 -6.28 -2.85
CA SER A 80 -18.78 -6.43 -3.90
C SER A 80 -17.37 -6.63 -3.37
N LEU A 81 -17.00 -5.95 -2.28
CA LEU A 81 -15.62 -5.87 -1.78
C LEU A 81 -15.42 -6.44 -0.38
N GLY A 82 -16.50 -6.69 0.37
CA GLY A 82 -16.44 -7.16 1.76
C GLY A 82 -15.93 -6.12 2.77
N ILE A 83 -15.81 -4.85 2.37
CA ILE A 83 -15.35 -3.75 3.23
C ILE A 83 -16.22 -2.51 3.04
N SER A 84 -16.28 -1.66 4.07
CA SER A 84 -17.04 -0.41 3.97
C SER A 84 -16.33 0.63 3.08
N PRO A 85 -17.07 1.59 2.47
CA PRO A 85 -16.47 2.70 1.72
C PRO A 85 -15.49 3.51 2.55
N LYS A 86 -15.77 3.70 3.85
CA LYS A 86 -14.89 4.40 4.80
C LYS A 86 -13.58 3.63 5.03
N ASP A 87 -13.68 2.32 5.21
CA ASP A 87 -12.50 1.49 5.42
C ASP A 87 -11.66 1.43 4.14
N PHE A 88 -12.29 1.33 2.96
CA PHE A 88 -11.61 1.38 1.68
C PHE A 88 -10.82 2.69 1.51
N LEU A 89 -11.44 3.85 1.75
CA LEU A 89 -10.76 5.15 1.70
C LEU A 89 -9.58 5.21 2.70
N THR A 90 -9.79 4.69 3.91
CA THR A 90 -8.75 4.65 4.95
C THR A 90 -7.57 3.77 4.52
N GLU A 91 -7.83 2.55 4.06
CA GLU A 91 -6.79 1.63 3.58
C GLU A 91 -6.03 2.21 2.39
N PHE A 92 -6.74 2.85 1.46
CA PHE A 92 -6.12 3.50 0.31
C PHE A 92 -5.16 4.62 0.75
N ARG A 93 -5.59 5.50 1.65
CA ARG A 93 -4.74 6.57 2.22
C ARG A 93 -3.52 6.03 2.94
N ILE A 94 -3.69 4.97 3.75
CA ILE A 94 -2.59 4.33 4.47
C ILE A 94 -1.61 3.66 3.50
N SER A 95 -2.09 3.01 2.46
CA SER A 95 -1.24 2.43 1.41
C SER A 95 -0.37 3.48 0.72
N ARG A 96 -0.95 4.64 0.37
CA ARG A 96 -0.20 5.77 -0.19
C ARG A 96 0.80 6.35 0.79
N GLY A 97 0.43 6.43 2.08
CA GLY A 97 1.35 6.86 3.14
C GLY A 97 2.55 5.90 3.30
N LYS A 98 2.33 4.59 3.22
CA LYS A 98 3.40 3.57 3.26
C LYS A 98 4.36 3.73 2.08
N GLU A 99 3.83 3.92 0.88
CA GLU A 99 4.62 4.15 -0.33
C GLU A 99 5.51 5.39 -0.19
N GLN A 100 4.94 6.53 0.24
CA GLN A 100 5.70 7.76 0.42
C GLN A 100 6.74 7.66 1.54
N LEU A 101 6.42 6.99 2.65
CA LEU A 101 7.36 6.75 3.75
C LEU A 101 8.56 5.91 3.31
N ALA A 102 8.36 4.93 2.43
CA ALA A 102 9.40 4.06 1.92
C ALA A 102 10.27 4.73 0.83
N LEU A 103 9.65 5.53 -0.06
CA LEU A 103 10.29 6.00 -1.29
C LEU A 103 10.74 7.46 -1.24
N THR A 104 10.31 8.25 -0.25
CA THR A 104 10.61 9.68 -0.19
C THR A 104 11.26 10.11 1.12
N ASN A 105 11.82 11.32 1.12
CA ASN A 105 12.33 11.98 2.32
C ASN A 105 11.36 13.01 2.92
N LEU A 106 10.12 13.06 2.43
CA LEU A 106 9.09 13.95 2.97
C LEU A 106 8.89 13.71 4.46
N SER A 107 8.63 14.77 5.22
CA SER A 107 8.29 14.67 6.63
C SER A 107 6.99 13.89 6.83
N VAL A 108 6.78 13.33 8.02
CA VAL A 108 5.52 12.63 8.33
C VAL A 108 4.32 13.59 8.27
N GLU A 109 4.54 14.89 8.52
CA GLU A 109 3.52 15.93 8.40
C GLU A 109 3.10 16.14 6.93
N GLU A 110 4.08 16.30 6.02
CA GLU A 110 3.81 16.45 4.59
C GLU A 110 3.10 15.22 4.03
N ILE A 111 3.53 14.02 4.42
CA ILE A 111 2.87 12.76 4.01
C ILE A 111 1.44 12.68 4.55
N ALA A 112 1.21 13.08 5.80
CA ALA A 112 -0.12 13.08 6.37
C ALA A 112 -1.08 13.96 5.55
N VAL A 113 -0.63 15.18 5.24
CA VAL A 113 -1.43 16.14 4.45
C VAL A 113 -1.66 15.61 3.03
N SER A 114 -0.63 15.09 2.36
CA SER A 114 -0.75 14.53 1.00
C SER A 114 -1.65 13.29 0.94
N CYS A 115 -1.83 12.59 2.07
CA CYS A 115 -2.75 11.46 2.19
C CYS A 115 -4.16 11.86 2.68
N GLY A 116 -4.47 13.17 2.75
CA GLY A 116 -5.80 13.66 3.12
C GLY A 116 -6.09 13.66 4.62
N TYR A 117 -5.05 13.60 5.47
CA TYR A 117 -5.18 13.77 6.91
C TYR A 117 -4.93 15.22 7.32
N ARG A 118 -5.55 15.64 8.42
CA ARG A 118 -5.42 17.01 8.93
C ARG A 118 -3.99 17.34 9.39
N ASN A 119 -3.30 16.36 9.98
CA ASN A 119 -1.97 16.50 10.56
C ASN A 119 -1.34 15.12 10.79
N SER A 120 -0.04 15.09 11.13
CA SER A 120 0.71 13.87 11.44
C SER A 120 0.14 13.08 12.62
N LEU A 121 -0.48 13.73 13.60
CA LEU A 121 -1.07 13.05 14.76
C LEU A 121 -2.26 12.18 14.34
N ALA A 122 -3.17 12.73 13.53
CA ALA A 122 -4.34 11.99 13.02
C ALA A 122 -3.90 10.84 12.11
N PHE A 123 -2.95 11.09 11.20
CA PHE A 123 -2.35 10.07 10.35
C PHE A 123 -1.65 8.98 11.17
N GLY A 124 -0.78 9.36 12.10
CA GLY A 124 0.00 8.43 12.92
C GLY A 124 -0.87 7.50 13.76
N LYS A 125 -1.99 7.99 14.30
CA LYS A 125 -2.96 7.18 15.04
C LYS A 125 -3.58 6.10 14.15
N VAL A 126 -4.09 6.48 12.98
CA VAL A 126 -4.72 5.54 12.03
C VAL A 126 -3.68 4.60 11.44
N PHE A 127 -2.50 5.11 11.08
CA PHE A 127 -1.40 4.31 10.56
C PHE A 127 -0.98 3.23 11.55
N LYS A 128 -0.74 3.59 12.83
CA LYS A 128 -0.38 2.62 13.87
C LYS A 128 -1.50 1.59 14.11
N GLN A 129 -2.76 2.00 14.06
CA GLN A 129 -3.90 1.08 14.19
C GLN A 129 -3.95 0.06 13.04
N LYS A 130 -3.66 0.48 11.80
CA LYS A 130 -3.75 -0.36 10.60
C LYS A 130 -2.48 -1.15 10.31
N VAL A 131 -1.31 -0.62 10.64
CA VAL A 131 0.00 -1.20 10.31
C VAL A 131 0.67 -1.87 11.52
N GLY A 132 0.29 -1.50 12.74
CA GLY A 132 0.85 -2.01 14.00
C GLY A 132 2.02 -1.20 14.55
N ILE A 133 2.70 -0.43 13.71
CA ILE A 133 3.86 0.41 14.07
C ILE A 133 3.64 1.86 13.65
N THR A 134 4.43 2.79 14.21
CA THR A 134 4.33 4.20 13.83
C THR A 134 4.88 4.48 12.43
N PRO A 135 4.47 5.58 11.76
CA PRO A 135 5.05 5.98 10.48
C PRO A 135 6.57 6.11 10.49
N THR A 136 7.13 6.64 11.56
CA THR A 136 8.59 6.82 11.71
C THR A 136 9.31 5.47 11.83
N GLN A 137 8.76 4.54 12.63
CA GLN A 137 9.29 3.18 12.71
C GLN A 137 9.23 2.48 11.36
N TYR A 138 8.08 2.54 10.68
CA TYR A 138 7.92 1.97 9.34
C TYR A 138 8.96 2.49 8.35
N ARG A 139 9.24 3.78 8.34
CA ARG A 139 10.29 4.39 7.51
C ARG A 139 11.66 3.85 7.83
N ASN A 140 12.01 3.79 9.12
CA ASN A 140 13.33 3.35 9.57
C ASN A 140 13.57 1.88 9.23
N ASP A 141 12.58 1.03 9.42
CA ASP A 141 12.65 -0.39 9.10
C ASP A 141 12.83 -0.62 7.60
N ASN A 142 12.07 0.09 6.75
CA ASN A 142 12.24 -0.01 5.29
C ASN A 142 13.62 0.46 4.81
N ARG A 143 14.18 1.52 5.42
CA ARG A 143 15.53 2.00 5.08
C ARG A 143 16.62 1.03 5.52
N LYS A 144 16.45 0.41 6.67
CA LYS A 144 17.37 -0.62 7.16
C LYS A 144 17.37 -1.83 6.23
N ASP A 145 16.19 -2.33 5.89
CA ASP A 145 16.02 -3.47 4.97
C ASP A 145 16.61 -3.18 3.59
N ALA A 146 16.38 -1.99 3.05
CA ALA A 146 16.95 -1.57 1.77
C ALA A 146 18.49 -1.53 1.82
N ARG A 147 19.06 -0.98 2.90
CA ARG A 147 20.52 -0.94 3.11
C ARG A 147 21.11 -2.34 3.22
N GLU A 148 20.49 -3.23 3.97
CA GLU A 148 20.94 -4.61 4.12
C GLU A 148 20.91 -5.36 2.78
N ARG A 149 19.87 -5.17 1.96
CA ARG A 149 19.78 -5.74 0.60
C ARG A 149 20.91 -5.23 -0.30
N LEU A 150 21.23 -3.94 -0.26
CA LEU A 150 22.33 -3.35 -1.02
C LEU A 150 23.69 -3.93 -0.59
N ILE A 151 23.93 -4.10 0.71
CA ILE A 151 25.16 -4.70 1.23
C ILE A 151 25.29 -6.15 0.76
N ARG A 152 24.22 -6.94 0.82
CA ARG A 152 24.22 -8.34 0.34
C ARG A 152 24.53 -8.40 -1.16
N ALA A 153 23.83 -7.61 -1.97
CA ALA A 153 24.05 -7.55 -3.41
C ALA A 153 25.49 -7.13 -3.76
N GLN A 154 26.05 -6.17 -3.03
CA GLN A 154 27.44 -5.74 -3.20
C GLN A 154 28.45 -6.86 -2.85
N ASN A 155 28.19 -7.60 -1.78
CA ASN A 155 29.03 -8.74 -1.38
C ASN A 155 28.97 -9.85 -2.43
N GLU A 156 27.80 -10.21 -2.92
CA GLU A 156 27.61 -11.19 -4.00
C GLU A 156 28.37 -10.79 -5.28
N LEU A 157 28.28 -9.52 -5.64
CA LEU A 157 29.00 -8.97 -6.80
C LEU A 157 30.51 -9.05 -6.61
N ASN A 158 31.00 -8.76 -5.41
CA ASN A 158 32.45 -8.83 -5.09
C ASN A 158 32.95 -10.29 -5.14
N GLU A 159 32.19 -11.23 -4.61
CA GLU A 159 32.51 -12.66 -4.70
C GLU A 159 32.53 -13.13 -6.16
N TYR A 160 31.55 -12.74 -6.96
CA TYR A 160 31.54 -13.05 -8.39
C TYR A 160 32.76 -12.50 -9.13
N LYS A 161 33.16 -11.27 -8.85
CA LYS A 161 34.38 -10.65 -9.43
C LYS A 161 35.63 -11.40 -9.04
N LYS A 162 35.76 -11.81 -7.77
CA LYS A 162 36.89 -12.58 -7.24
C LYS A 162 37.04 -13.91 -7.94
N HIS A 163 35.91 -14.65 -8.12
CA HIS A 163 35.93 -15.91 -8.85
C HIS A 163 36.31 -15.72 -10.32
N LYS A 164 35.81 -14.68 -10.99
CA LYS A 164 36.14 -14.38 -12.38
C LYS A 164 37.62 -14.02 -12.55
N THR A 165 38.20 -13.31 -11.62
CA THR A 165 39.63 -12.95 -11.65
C THR A 165 40.52 -14.20 -11.51
N ILE A 166 40.13 -15.19 -10.73
CA ILE A 166 40.85 -16.45 -10.60
C ILE A 166 40.84 -17.22 -11.91
N TYR A 167 39.72 -17.26 -12.65
CA TYR A 167 39.61 -17.93 -13.94
C TYR A 167 40.39 -17.26 -15.07
N VAL A 168 40.57 -15.92 -15.01
CA VAL A 168 41.34 -15.17 -16.03
C VAL A 168 42.85 -15.19 -15.71
N GLY A 169 43.22 -15.36 -14.44
CA GLY A 169 44.64 -15.42 -14.03
C GLY A 169 45.36 -16.76 -14.30
N ASN A 170 44.62 -17.83 -14.67
CA ASN A 170 45.20 -19.15 -14.96
C ASN A 170 45.31 -19.46 -16.46
N ILE A 171 45.18 -18.46 -17.34
CA ILE A 171 45.52 -18.65 -18.77
C ILE A 171 46.97 -18.23 -18.91
N GLU A 172 47.90 -19.21 -18.77
CA GLU A 172 49.26 -19.08 -19.27
C GLU A 172 49.14 -18.99 -20.80
N ILE A 173 49.57 -17.85 -21.34
CA ILE A 173 49.76 -17.71 -22.79
C ILE A 173 51.14 -18.25 -23.07
N GLU A 174 51.21 -19.49 -23.66
CA GLU A 174 52.40 -19.95 -24.36
C GLU A 174 52.63 -19.15 -25.63
#